data_f8b190cf7afa38897133e1bab77e01da
#
_entry.id   f8b190cf7afa38897133e1bab77e01da
#
_cell.length_a   1.000
_cell.length_b   1.000
_cell.length_c   1.000
_cell.angle_alpha   90.00
_cell.angle_beta   90.00
_cell.angle_gamma   90.00
#
_symmetry.space_group_name_H-M   'P 1'
#
loop_
_entity.id
_entity.type
_entity.pdbx_description
1 polymer ?
#
loop_
_entity_poly.entity_id
_entity_poly.type
_entity_poly.pdbx_seq_one_letter_code
_entity_poly.pdbx_strand_id
1 'polypeptide(L)'
;MTQVYKFGGASVKDAQGVRNLGDILKKYAPENLLVVVSAIGKTTNALEELNEAYMAGDSRTTALFEAIKTYHWSIVTDLFPDSTHPIYDDLANTFVEIDWILEETPHPDADFNYDQLVSIGEVLSTKIVAHFVQYLGISCKWIDARNYIQTDNTYREGQVDWEKTTQLINQSLPAILANEIAITQGFIGSTSENFTTTLGREGSDYSGAIFAFGLKAESLTIWKDVPGVLNADPKLFSDTQKYEQLTYAEALEMTYYGATVIHPKTIKPLQNAGISLLVKPFYAPEETGTLISEKADKQNLIPAIIVKKNQVLISISTTDFSFITENHLSELFATFANLHIKLNTMQISALSFSVCIDYDAKRFQKLQAALANGFKFKYNEALELITIRHFTPEKIDELSAGRKVYMEQLSRNTAQLVVQ
;
A
#
# COMPACT_ATOMS: atom_id res chain seq x y z
N MET A 1 -14.23 -9.40 -21.98
CA MET A 1 -12.86 -9.39 -21.42
C MET A 1 -12.96 -9.17 -19.91
N THR A 2 -12.08 -9.78 -19.12
CA THR A 2 -12.15 -9.67 -17.67
C THR A 2 -11.51 -8.38 -17.18
N GLN A 3 -12.14 -7.71 -16.21
CA GLN A 3 -11.56 -6.57 -15.51
C GLN A 3 -11.52 -6.83 -14.00
N VAL A 4 -10.62 -6.14 -13.32
CA VAL A 4 -10.51 -6.20 -11.86
C VAL A 4 -10.69 -4.78 -11.31
N TYR A 5 -11.62 -4.62 -10.36
CA TYR A 5 -11.81 -3.39 -9.61
C TYR A 5 -11.29 -3.57 -8.19
N LYS A 6 -10.59 -2.57 -7.68
CA LYS A 6 -10.16 -2.56 -6.28
C LYS A 6 -10.66 -1.31 -5.58
N PHE A 7 -11.29 -1.51 -4.43
CA PHE A 7 -11.75 -0.43 -3.56
C PHE A 7 -10.96 -0.41 -2.25
N GLY A 8 -10.40 0.76 -1.91
CA GLY A 8 -9.63 0.96 -0.68
C GLY A 8 -10.52 1.14 0.55
N GLY A 9 -9.97 0.91 1.74
CA GLY A 9 -10.70 1.08 3.01
C GLY A 9 -11.24 2.50 3.22
N ALA A 10 -10.54 3.53 2.77
CA ALA A 10 -11.02 4.91 2.83
C ALA A 10 -12.26 5.14 1.94
N SER A 11 -12.39 4.39 0.85
CA SER A 11 -13.57 4.46 -0.04
C SER A 11 -14.80 3.81 0.61
N VAL A 12 -14.64 2.69 1.29
CA VAL A 12 -15.71 1.92 1.93
C VAL A 12 -15.82 2.15 3.44
N LYS A 13 -15.35 3.30 3.93
CA LYS A 13 -15.20 3.59 5.37
C LYS A 13 -16.50 3.64 6.18
N ASP A 14 -17.65 3.77 5.53
CA ASP A 14 -18.97 3.93 6.15
C ASP A 14 -20.06 3.40 5.20
N ALA A 15 -21.29 3.38 5.66
CA ALA A 15 -22.44 2.94 4.88
C ALA A 15 -22.58 3.72 3.56
N GLN A 16 -22.29 5.03 3.57
CA GLN A 16 -22.34 5.84 2.36
C GLN A 16 -21.28 5.43 1.34
N GLY A 17 -20.08 5.10 1.78
CA GLY A 17 -19.02 4.55 0.90
C GLY A 17 -19.45 3.21 0.29
N VAL A 18 -20.08 2.32 1.06
CA VAL A 18 -20.59 1.06 0.52
C VAL A 18 -21.71 1.30 -0.50
N ARG A 19 -22.61 2.27 -0.26
CA ARG A 19 -23.65 2.68 -1.24
C ARG A 19 -23.02 3.19 -2.53
N ASN A 20 -22.00 4.06 -2.43
CA ASN A 20 -21.31 4.58 -3.60
C ASN A 20 -20.60 3.48 -4.41
N LEU A 21 -20.00 2.49 -3.74
CA LEU A 21 -19.46 1.30 -4.40
C LEU A 21 -20.57 0.56 -5.17
N GLY A 22 -21.74 0.35 -4.56
CA GLY A 22 -22.89 -0.26 -5.21
C GLY A 22 -23.35 0.52 -6.46
N ASP A 23 -23.40 1.86 -6.37
CA ASP A 23 -23.75 2.72 -7.50
C ASP A 23 -22.72 2.65 -8.63
N ILE A 24 -21.42 2.59 -8.30
CA ILE A 24 -20.35 2.38 -9.28
C ILE A 24 -20.55 1.03 -9.98
N LEU A 25 -20.80 -0.04 -9.25
CA LEU A 25 -21.01 -1.36 -9.85
C LEU A 25 -22.26 -1.36 -10.73
N LYS A 26 -23.36 -0.77 -10.27
CA LYS A 26 -24.61 -0.70 -11.03
C LYS A 26 -24.45 0.04 -12.38
N LYS A 27 -23.59 1.05 -12.42
CA LYS A 27 -23.45 1.93 -13.59
C LYS A 27 -22.29 1.56 -14.51
N TYR A 28 -21.19 1.04 -13.95
CA TYR A 28 -19.92 0.90 -14.66
C TYR A 28 -19.34 -0.53 -14.65
N ALA A 29 -19.99 -1.51 -14.01
CA ALA A 29 -19.47 -2.87 -13.99
C ALA A 29 -19.45 -3.49 -15.40
N PRO A 30 -18.31 -4.02 -15.86
CA PRO A 30 -18.24 -4.82 -17.10
C PRO A 30 -18.86 -6.20 -16.89
N GLU A 31 -19.10 -6.93 -17.99
CA GLU A 31 -19.70 -8.29 -17.96
C GLU A 31 -18.93 -9.28 -17.08
N ASN A 32 -17.59 -9.25 -17.13
CA ASN A 32 -16.74 -10.15 -16.36
C ASN A 32 -15.91 -9.32 -15.37
N LEU A 33 -16.38 -9.21 -14.14
CA LEU A 33 -15.76 -8.36 -13.13
C LEU A 33 -15.40 -9.12 -11.86
N LEU A 34 -14.14 -8.98 -11.43
CA LEU A 34 -13.71 -9.33 -10.07
C LEU A 34 -13.50 -8.05 -9.28
N VAL A 35 -14.06 -8.00 -8.07
CA VAL A 35 -13.97 -6.85 -7.15
C VAL A 35 -13.17 -7.24 -5.93
N VAL A 36 -12.08 -6.53 -5.67
CA VAL A 36 -11.23 -6.66 -4.49
C VAL A 36 -11.52 -5.50 -3.53
N VAL A 37 -11.84 -5.81 -2.27
CA VAL A 37 -12.18 -4.77 -1.28
C VAL A 37 -11.24 -4.91 -0.07
N SER A 38 -10.75 -3.77 0.42
CA SER A 38 -9.97 -3.69 1.67
C SER A 38 -10.89 -3.72 2.90
N ALA A 39 -10.30 -3.91 4.07
CA ALA A 39 -10.99 -3.67 5.34
C ALA A 39 -11.64 -2.29 5.38
N ILE A 40 -12.81 -2.17 6.02
CA ILE A 40 -13.58 -0.94 6.13
C ILE A 40 -12.82 0.11 6.96
N GLY A 41 -12.63 1.30 6.41
CA GLY A 41 -12.09 2.45 7.10
C GLY A 41 -10.70 2.22 7.69
N LYS A 42 -10.60 2.25 9.02
CA LYS A 42 -9.35 2.01 9.79
C LYS A 42 -9.39 0.69 10.56
N THR A 43 -10.19 -0.28 10.14
CA THR A 43 -10.35 -1.55 10.84
C THR A 43 -9.01 -2.30 10.98
N THR A 44 -8.14 -2.27 9.96
CA THR A 44 -6.81 -2.87 10.03
C THR A 44 -6.01 -2.32 11.21
N ASN A 45 -5.97 -0.98 11.37
CA ASN A 45 -5.27 -0.35 12.51
C ASN A 45 -5.91 -0.73 13.87
N ALA A 46 -7.24 -0.82 13.93
CA ALA A 46 -7.94 -1.21 15.16
C ALA A 46 -7.65 -2.68 15.54
N LEU A 47 -7.59 -3.57 14.54
CA LEU A 47 -7.20 -4.97 14.74
C LEU A 47 -5.71 -5.13 15.09
N GLU A 48 -4.85 -4.26 14.56
CA GLU A 48 -3.43 -4.19 14.98
C GLU A 48 -3.31 -3.82 16.47
N GLU A 49 -4.03 -2.78 16.91
CA GLU A 49 -4.05 -2.40 18.34
C GLU A 49 -4.65 -3.51 19.22
N LEU A 50 -5.71 -4.18 18.75
CA LEU A 50 -6.28 -5.35 19.41
C LEU A 50 -5.25 -6.49 19.54
N ASN A 51 -4.51 -6.79 18.47
CA ASN A 51 -3.48 -7.83 18.47
C ASN A 51 -2.34 -7.50 19.45
N GLU A 52 -1.90 -6.23 19.48
CA GLU A 52 -0.88 -5.79 20.44
C GLU A 52 -1.36 -5.95 21.90
N ALA A 53 -2.60 -5.57 22.19
CA ALA A 53 -3.21 -5.73 23.51
C ALA A 53 -3.38 -7.20 23.90
N TYR A 54 -3.85 -8.04 22.97
CA TYR A 54 -3.97 -9.49 23.16
C TYR A 54 -2.62 -10.15 23.48
N MET A 55 -1.59 -9.87 22.68
CA MET A 55 -0.24 -10.39 22.87
C MET A 55 0.39 -9.97 24.20
N ALA A 56 0.03 -8.78 24.70
CA ALA A 56 0.50 -8.25 25.98
C ALA A 56 -0.33 -8.72 27.19
N GLY A 57 -1.44 -9.42 27.00
CA GLY A 57 -2.39 -9.72 28.06
C GLY A 57 -3.04 -8.48 28.67
N ASP A 58 -3.22 -7.41 27.86
CA ASP A 58 -3.75 -6.13 28.32
C ASP A 58 -5.27 -6.22 28.58
N SER A 59 -5.72 -5.65 29.68
CA SER A 59 -7.14 -5.58 30.05
C SER A 59 -8.01 -4.81 29.06
N ARG A 60 -7.41 -4.00 28.16
CA ARG A 60 -8.13 -3.27 27.09
C ARG A 60 -8.62 -4.15 25.94
N THR A 61 -8.15 -5.39 25.82
CA THR A 61 -8.46 -6.32 24.73
C THR A 61 -9.97 -6.40 24.47
N THR A 62 -10.79 -6.64 25.52
CA THR A 62 -12.24 -6.73 25.39
C THR A 62 -12.86 -5.40 24.89
N ALA A 63 -12.42 -4.27 25.44
CA ALA A 63 -12.95 -2.96 25.03
C ALA A 63 -12.61 -2.60 23.58
N LEU A 64 -11.38 -2.93 23.13
CA LEU A 64 -10.95 -2.73 21.75
C LEU A 64 -11.78 -3.58 20.78
N PHE A 65 -12.02 -4.84 21.13
CA PHE A 65 -12.84 -5.71 20.31
C PHE A 65 -14.30 -5.24 20.21
N GLU A 66 -14.90 -4.84 21.33
CA GLU A 66 -16.28 -4.29 21.34
C GLU A 66 -16.39 -3.01 20.51
N ALA A 67 -15.36 -2.17 20.47
CA ALA A 67 -15.32 -1.00 19.60
C ALA A 67 -15.34 -1.39 18.11
N ILE A 68 -14.59 -2.43 17.72
CA ILE A 68 -14.59 -2.96 16.35
C ILE A 68 -15.95 -3.52 15.99
N LYS A 69 -16.60 -4.31 16.86
CA LYS A 69 -17.96 -4.82 16.67
C LYS A 69 -18.95 -3.67 16.48
N THR A 70 -18.95 -2.70 17.39
CA THR A 70 -19.85 -1.54 17.36
C THR A 70 -19.72 -0.77 16.04
N TYR A 71 -18.50 -0.55 15.56
CA TYR A 71 -18.26 0.15 14.31
C TYR A 71 -18.89 -0.59 13.12
N HIS A 72 -18.67 -1.89 12.99
CA HIS A 72 -19.23 -2.67 11.89
C HIS A 72 -20.74 -2.81 11.98
N TRP A 73 -21.30 -3.03 13.20
CA TRP A 73 -22.73 -3.07 13.40
C TRP A 73 -23.41 -1.76 13.04
N SER A 74 -22.79 -0.61 13.30
CA SER A 74 -23.35 0.69 12.91
C SER A 74 -23.52 0.81 11.39
N ILE A 75 -22.57 0.27 10.61
CA ILE A 75 -22.61 0.25 9.15
C ILE A 75 -23.69 -0.71 8.64
N VAL A 76 -23.74 -1.93 9.21
CA VAL A 76 -24.73 -2.94 8.82
C VAL A 76 -26.15 -2.47 9.12
N THR A 77 -26.38 -1.89 10.28
CA THR A 77 -27.71 -1.39 10.67
C THR A 77 -28.18 -0.25 9.76
N ASP A 78 -27.27 0.60 9.29
CA ASP A 78 -27.60 1.68 8.34
C ASP A 78 -27.84 1.15 6.91
N LEU A 79 -27.12 0.10 6.49
CA LEU A 79 -27.28 -0.51 5.15
C LEU A 79 -28.53 -1.43 5.07
N PHE A 80 -28.82 -2.18 6.14
CA PHE A 80 -29.84 -3.21 6.20
C PHE A 80 -30.80 -2.95 7.37
N PRO A 81 -31.89 -2.17 7.15
CA PRO A 81 -32.86 -1.86 8.20
C PRO A 81 -33.60 -3.09 8.74
N ASP A 82 -33.71 -4.16 7.93
CA ASP A 82 -34.33 -5.42 8.34
C ASP A 82 -33.30 -6.27 9.10
N SER A 83 -33.49 -6.39 10.41
CA SER A 83 -32.60 -7.18 11.29
C SER A 83 -32.65 -8.71 11.05
N THR A 84 -33.57 -9.17 10.21
CA THR A 84 -33.63 -10.60 9.79
C THR A 84 -32.78 -10.89 8.55
N HIS A 85 -32.12 -9.86 7.99
CA HIS A 85 -31.26 -10.04 6.83
C HIS A 85 -30.06 -10.95 7.17
N PRO A 86 -29.70 -11.94 6.30
CA PRO A 86 -28.65 -12.94 6.59
C PRO A 86 -27.27 -12.35 6.97
N ILE A 87 -26.99 -11.10 6.62
CA ILE A 87 -25.71 -10.44 7.00
C ILE A 87 -25.52 -10.38 8.52
N TYR A 88 -26.60 -10.28 9.30
CA TYR A 88 -26.48 -10.22 10.76
C TYR A 88 -25.90 -11.50 11.34
N ASP A 89 -26.35 -12.65 10.87
CA ASP A 89 -25.82 -13.95 11.29
C ASP A 89 -24.40 -14.18 10.74
N ASP A 90 -24.16 -13.81 9.48
CA ASP A 90 -22.85 -14.01 8.84
C ASP A 90 -21.78 -13.17 9.49
N LEU A 91 -22.10 -11.92 9.86
CA LEU A 91 -21.19 -11.04 10.56
C LEU A 91 -20.96 -11.48 12.02
N ALA A 92 -22.02 -11.90 12.72
CA ALA A 92 -21.91 -12.46 14.08
C ALA A 92 -20.97 -13.67 14.11
N ASN A 93 -21.13 -14.60 13.17
CA ASN A 93 -20.24 -15.76 13.03
C ASN A 93 -18.77 -15.36 12.77
N THR A 94 -18.54 -14.30 11.99
CA THR A 94 -17.17 -13.81 11.73
C THR A 94 -16.56 -13.18 12.98
N PHE A 95 -17.35 -12.52 13.83
CA PHE A 95 -16.85 -12.02 15.12
C PHE A 95 -16.50 -13.15 16.09
N VAL A 96 -17.23 -14.27 16.05
CA VAL A 96 -16.89 -15.47 16.85
C VAL A 96 -15.50 -16.03 16.50
N GLU A 97 -15.04 -15.90 15.24
CA GLU A 97 -13.66 -16.28 14.88
C GLU A 97 -12.63 -15.45 15.67
N ILE A 98 -12.90 -14.16 15.90
CA ILE A 98 -12.05 -13.29 16.73
C ILE A 98 -12.16 -13.72 18.21
N ASP A 99 -13.38 -13.96 18.72
CA ASP A 99 -13.58 -14.44 20.10
C ASP A 99 -12.72 -15.69 20.37
N TRP A 100 -12.75 -16.69 19.49
CA TRP A 100 -11.93 -17.91 19.64
C TRP A 100 -10.43 -17.63 19.67
N ILE A 101 -9.92 -16.72 18.79
CA ILE A 101 -8.50 -16.36 18.83
C ILE A 101 -8.14 -15.72 20.19
N LEU A 102 -9.00 -14.82 20.70
CA LEU A 102 -8.74 -14.10 21.94
C LEU A 102 -8.87 -14.96 23.21
N GLU A 103 -9.60 -16.08 23.15
CA GLU A 103 -9.73 -17.06 24.24
C GLU A 103 -8.50 -17.96 24.36
N GLU A 104 -7.76 -18.16 23.27
CA GLU A 104 -6.56 -18.99 23.25
C GLU A 104 -5.34 -18.23 23.82
N THR A 105 -4.30 -18.98 24.18
CA THR A 105 -3.00 -18.38 24.49
C THR A 105 -2.32 -17.94 23.19
N PRO A 106 -1.76 -16.70 23.11
CA PRO A 106 -1.08 -16.25 21.92
C PRO A 106 0.02 -17.19 21.45
N HIS A 107 0.08 -17.44 20.17
CA HIS A 107 1.17 -18.21 19.56
C HIS A 107 2.52 -17.51 19.79
N PRO A 108 3.65 -18.24 20.02
CA PRO A 108 4.96 -17.62 20.22
C PRO A 108 5.45 -16.74 19.07
N ASP A 109 5.02 -17.02 17.85
CA ASP A 109 5.29 -16.17 16.68
C ASP A 109 4.25 -15.03 16.62
N ALA A 110 4.72 -13.81 16.87
CA ALA A 110 3.88 -12.62 16.86
C ALA A 110 3.34 -12.27 15.48
N ASP A 111 4.09 -12.57 14.40
CA ASP A 111 3.69 -12.29 13.05
C ASP A 111 2.60 -13.28 12.57
N PHE A 112 2.64 -14.53 13.05
CA PHE A 112 1.54 -15.48 12.87
C PHE A 112 0.24 -14.96 13.51
N ASN A 113 0.27 -14.56 14.81
CA ASN A 113 -0.92 -14.03 15.48
C ASN A 113 -1.50 -12.82 14.76
N TYR A 114 -0.62 -11.92 14.31
CA TYR A 114 -1.02 -10.77 13.51
C TYR A 114 -1.83 -11.19 12.28
N ASP A 115 -1.32 -12.13 11.50
CA ASP A 115 -1.96 -12.55 10.26
C ASP A 115 -3.31 -13.23 10.50
N GLN A 116 -3.42 -14.09 11.53
CA GLN A 116 -4.69 -14.74 11.86
C GLN A 116 -5.75 -13.71 12.29
N LEU A 117 -5.39 -12.72 13.10
CA LEU A 117 -6.35 -11.77 13.67
C LEU A 117 -6.67 -10.60 12.73
N VAL A 118 -5.64 -9.95 12.18
CA VAL A 118 -5.80 -8.72 11.40
C VAL A 118 -6.50 -8.99 10.06
N SER A 119 -6.29 -10.16 9.47
CA SER A 119 -6.93 -10.58 8.22
C SER A 119 -8.47 -10.60 8.27
N ILE A 120 -9.06 -10.78 9.46
CA ILE A 120 -10.51 -10.86 9.62
C ILE A 120 -11.19 -9.54 9.22
N GLY A 121 -10.48 -8.41 9.30
CA GLY A 121 -10.98 -7.11 8.86
C GLY A 121 -11.40 -7.08 7.40
N GLU A 122 -10.66 -7.74 6.53
CA GLU A 122 -10.99 -7.88 5.11
C GLU A 122 -12.18 -8.82 4.88
N VAL A 123 -12.28 -9.88 5.68
CA VAL A 123 -13.43 -10.81 5.63
C VAL A 123 -14.72 -10.08 6.02
N LEU A 124 -14.72 -9.35 7.14
CA LEU A 124 -15.86 -8.54 7.59
C LEU A 124 -16.31 -7.55 6.50
N SER A 125 -15.37 -6.81 5.95
CA SER A 125 -15.63 -5.80 4.91
C SER A 125 -16.30 -6.42 3.68
N THR A 126 -15.71 -7.48 3.14
CA THR A 126 -16.17 -8.07 1.89
C THR A 126 -17.51 -8.79 2.02
N LYS A 127 -17.80 -9.36 3.19
CA LYS A 127 -19.13 -9.91 3.48
C LYS A 127 -20.20 -8.80 3.47
N ILE A 128 -19.96 -7.67 4.17
CA ILE A 128 -20.87 -6.52 4.16
C ILE A 128 -21.10 -6.02 2.73
N VAL A 129 -20.04 -5.83 1.96
CA VAL A 129 -20.14 -5.35 0.56
C VAL A 129 -20.88 -6.35 -0.32
N ALA A 130 -20.59 -7.65 -0.23
CA ALA A 130 -21.24 -8.67 -1.05
C ALA A 130 -22.76 -8.73 -0.77
N HIS A 131 -23.14 -8.78 0.50
CA HIS A 131 -24.55 -8.75 0.88
C HIS A 131 -25.27 -7.46 0.41
N PHE A 132 -24.58 -6.32 0.46
CA PHE A 132 -25.17 -5.06 0.00
C PHE A 132 -25.33 -5.04 -1.53
N VAL A 133 -24.34 -5.53 -2.29
CA VAL A 133 -24.44 -5.64 -3.75
C VAL A 133 -25.58 -6.58 -4.16
N GLN A 134 -25.75 -7.70 -3.45
CA GLN A 134 -26.91 -8.59 -3.65
C GLN A 134 -28.24 -7.91 -3.29
N TYR A 135 -28.28 -7.14 -2.20
CA TYR A 135 -29.45 -6.36 -1.78
C TYR A 135 -29.89 -5.34 -2.85
N LEU A 136 -28.95 -4.81 -3.63
CA LEU A 136 -29.23 -3.95 -4.78
C LEU A 136 -29.74 -4.72 -6.02
N GLY A 137 -29.88 -6.02 -5.94
CA GLY A 137 -30.31 -6.89 -7.06
C GLY A 137 -29.19 -7.19 -8.10
N ILE A 138 -27.94 -6.92 -7.77
CA ILE A 138 -26.79 -7.22 -8.63
C ILE A 138 -26.32 -8.65 -8.30
N SER A 139 -26.26 -9.52 -9.33
CA SER A 139 -25.77 -10.89 -9.16
C SER A 139 -24.29 -10.87 -8.81
N CYS A 140 -23.94 -11.30 -7.61
CA CYS A 140 -22.56 -11.43 -7.19
C CYS A 140 -22.35 -12.59 -6.23
N LYS A 141 -21.13 -13.14 -6.26
CA LYS A 141 -20.65 -14.20 -5.38
C LYS A 141 -19.49 -13.72 -4.53
N TRP A 142 -19.63 -13.86 -3.21
CA TRP A 142 -18.50 -13.71 -2.30
C TRP A 142 -17.58 -14.93 -2.44
N ILE A 143 -16.28 -14.69 -2.57
CA ILE A 143 -15.24 -15.70 -2.63
C ILE A 143 -14.14 -15.37 -1.64
N ASP A 144 -13.55 -16.39 -1.03
CA ASP A 144 -12.45 -16.24 -0.09
C ASP A 144 -11.09 -16.17 -0.83
N ALA A 145 -10.37 -15.08 -0.71
CA ALA A 145 -9.08 -14.88 -1.36
C ALA A 145 -8.04 -15.93 -0.97
N ARG A 146 -8.14 -16.50 0.23
CA ARG A 146 -7.28 -17.57 0.75
C ARG A 146 -7.34 -18.85 -0.05
N ASN A 147 -8.45 -19.09 -0.76
CA ASN A 147 -8.61 -20.23 -1.68
C ASN A 147 -7.88 -20.03 -3.02
N TYR A 148 -7.38 -18.83 -3.29
CA TYR A 148 -6.80 -18.46 -4.59
C TYR A 148 -5.37 -17.96 -4.50
N ILE A 149 -5.03 -17.18 -3.47
CA ILE A 149 -3.69 -16.61 -3.28
C ILE A 149 -2.90 -17.51 -2.35
N GLN A 150 -2.03 -18.32 -2.93
CA GLN A 150 -1.12 -19.20 -2.20
C GLN A 150 0.17 -18.46 -1.90
N THR A 151 0.64 -18.56 -0.65
CA THR A 151 1.89 -17.96 -0.19
C THR A 151 2.78 -18.98 0.52
N ASP A 152 4.02 -18.57 0.81
CA ASP A 152 4.86 -19.23 1.83
C ASP A 152 4.43 -18.84 3.25
N ASN A 153 5.17 -19.34 4.25
CA ASN A 153 4.92 -19.09 5.67
C ASN A 153 5.65 -17.80 6.19
N THR A 154 5.95 -16.85 5.32
CA THR A 154 6.48 -15.55 5.72
C THR A 154 5.32 -14.65 6.15
N TYR A 155 4.95 -14.76 7.44
CA TYR A 155 3.85 -13.97 7.98
C TYR A 155 4.12 -12.47 7.87
N ARG A 156 3.07 -11.65 7.75
CA ARG A 156 3.04 -10.20 7.46
C ARG A 156 3.53 -9.78 6.07
N GLU A 157 4.31 -10.60 5.39
CA GLU A 157 4.84 -10.32 4.04
C GLU A 157 4.87 -11.58 3.18
N GLY A 158 3.79 -12.38 3.19
CA GLY A 158 3.66 -13.64 2.46
C GLY A 158 4.13 -13.52 1.01
N GLN A 159 5.08 -14.38 0.64
CA GLN A 159 5.60 -14.43 -0.72
C GLN A 159 4.67 -15.29 -1.58
N VAL A 160 4.12 -14.69 -2.62
CA VAL A 160 3.14 -15.35 -3.48
C VAL A 160 3.80 -16.46 -4.31
N ASP A 161 3.26 -17.67 -4.22
CA ASP A 161 3.51 -18.73 -5.19
C ASP A 161 2.68 -18.46 -6.46
N TRP A 162 3.34 -17.86 -7.44
CA TRP A 162 2.69 -17.41 -8.68
C TRP A 162 2.13 -18.54 -9.52
N GLU A 163 2.81 -19.70 -9.55
CA GLU A 163 2.38 -20.85 -10.32
C GLU A 163 1.09 -21.43 -9.73
N LYS A 164 1.11 -21.73 -8.43
CA LYS A 164 -0.03 -22.28 -7.72
C LYS A 164 -1.21 -21.32 -7.70
N THR A 165 -0.96 -20.04 -7.40
CA THR A 165 -1.99 -18.98 -7.41
C THR A 165 -2.65 -18.87 -8.77
N THR A 166 -1.87 -18.83 -9.86
CA THR A 166 -2.42 -18.75 -11.22
C THR A 166 -3.23 -20.00 -11.57
N GLN A 167 -2.78 -21.18 -11.15
CA GLN A 167 -3.52 -22.41 -11.32
C GLN A 167 -4.89 -22.37 -10.62
N LEU A 168 -4.92 -21.98 -9.34
CA LEU A 168 -6.15 -21.90 -8.53
C LEU A 168 -7.14 -20.89 -9.11
N ILE A 169 -6.66 -19.70 -9.50
CA ILE A 169 -7.46 -18.66 -10.15
C ILE A 169 -8.11 -19.20 -11.43
N ASN A 170 -7.33 -19.80 -12.33
CA ASN A 170 -7.85 -20.25 -13.63
C ASN A 170 -8.75 -21.48 -13.52
N GLN A 171 -8.68 -22.25 -12.44
CA GLN A 171 -9.49 -23.45 -12.25
C GLN A 171 -10.99 -23.15 -12.06
N SER A 172 -11.33 -22.04 -11.40
CA SER A 172 -12.73 -21.79 -11.01
C SER A 172 -13.23 -20.37 -11.29
N LEU A 173 -12.39 -19.34 -11.19
CA LEU A 173 -12.87 -17.96 -11.33
C LEU A 173 -13.47 -17.62 -12.71
N PRO A 174 -12.95 -18.09 -13.85
CA PRO A 174 -13.56 -17.79 -15.14
C PRO A 174 -15.02 -18.26 -15.25
N ALA A 175 -15.36 -19.40 -14.66
CA ALA A 175 -16.74 -19.91 -14.66
C ALA A 175 -17.68 -19.07 -13.77
N ILE A 176 -17.19 -18.53 -12.66
CA ILE A 176 -17.93 -17.62 -11.80
C ILE A 176 -18.17 -16.31 -12.53
N LEU A 177 -17.10 -15.70 -13.07
CA LEU A 177 -17.12 -14.38 -13.73
C LEU A 177 -17.98 -14.35 -15.00
N ALA A 178 -18.19 -15.49 -15.65
CA ALA A 178 -19.09 -15.59 -16.80
C ALA A 178 -20.57 -15.40 -16.44
N ASN A 179 -20.94 -15.55 -15.17
CA ASN A 179 -22.33 -15.53 -14.72
C ASN A 179 -22.64 -14.40 -13.71
N GLU A 180 -21.65 -14.00 -12.92
CA GLU A 180 -21.85 -13.07 -11.82
C GLU A 180 -20.55 -12.34 -11.44
N ILE A 181 -20.66 -11.22 -10.75
CA ILE A 181 -19.51 -10.49 -10.20
C ILE A 181 -18.92 -11.33 -9.05
N ALA A 182 -17.59 -11.50 -9.02
CA ALA A 182 -16.93 -12.07 -7.86
C ALA A 182 -16.45 -10.94 -6.93
N ILE A 183 -16.74 -11.04 -5.62
CA ILE A 183 -16.28 -10.09 -4.59
C ILE A 183 -15.37 -10.83 -3.63
N THR A 184 -14.17 -10.29 -3.40
CA THR A 184 -13.12 -10.94 -2.60
C THR A 184 -12.32 -9.94 -1.76
N GLN A 185 -11.56 -10.47 -0.79
CA GLN A 185 -10.66 -9.73 0.08
C GLN A 185 -9.43 -9.29 -0.69
N GLY A 186 -8.94 -8.10 -0.33
CA GLY A 186 -7.55 -7.75 -0.57
C GLY A 186 -6.66 -8.17 0.59
N PHE A 187 -5.35 -7.96 0.49
CA PHE A 187 -4.35 -8.06 1.55
C PHE A 187 -4.03 -9.46 2.05
N ILE A 188 -4.89 -10.47 1.86
CA ILE A 188 -4.74 -11.80 2.44
C ILE A 188 -4.48 -12.89 1.40
N GLY A 189 -3.81 -13.95 1.85
CA GLY A 189 -3.61 -15.21 1.16
C GLY A 189 -3.57 -16.36 2.19
N SER A 190 -3.13 -17.55 1.77
CA SER A 190 -2.96 -18.68 2.67
C SER A 190 -1.69 -19.47 2.37
N THR A 191 -1.18 -20.14 3.39
CA THR A 191 -0.11 -21.14 3.25
C THR A 191 -0.67 -22.48 2.75
N SER A 192 0.22 -23.42 2.41
CA SER A 192 -0.16 -24.79 2.04
C SER A 192 -0.85 -25.56 3.18
N GLU A 193 -0.63 -25.14 4.43
CA GLU A 193 -1.27 -25.68 5.62
C GLU A 193 -2.58 -24.98 5.98
N ASN A 194 -3.09 -24.10 5.12
CA ASN A 194 -4.29 -23.29 5.30
C ASN A 194 -4.22 -22.25 6.44
N PHE A 195 -3.03 -21.84 6.85
CA PHE A 195 -2.91 -20.67 7.71
C PHE A 195 -3.03 -19.39 6.89
N THR A 196 -3.71 -18.40 7.44
CA THR A 196 -3.83 -17.08 6.79
C THR A 196 -2.50 -16.36 6.80
N THR A 197 -2.18 -15.70 5.69
CA THR A 197 -1.04 -14.78 5.57
C THR A 197 -1.52 -13.42 5.10
N THR A 198 -0.76 -12.38 5.45
CA THR A 198 -0.96 -11.05 4.89
C THR A 198 0.16 -10.69 3.90
N LEU A 199 -0.15 -9.82 2.93
CA LEU A 199 0.75 -9.49 1.82
C LEU A 199 1.60 -8.24 2.06
N GLY A 200 1.58 -7.72 3.29
CA GLY A 200 2.34 -6.54 3.69
C GLY A 200 1.74 -5.22 3.18
N ARG A 201 2.57 -4.20 3.20
CA ARG A 201 2.17 -2.82 2.88
C ARG A 201 1.48 -2.72 1.51
N GLU A 202 0.32 -2.01 1.48
CA GLU A 202 -0.55 -1.86 0.30
C GLU A 202 -0.97 -3.21 -0.32
N GLY A 203 -1.06 -4.26 0.51
CA GLY A 203 -1.37 -5.62 0.09
C GLY A 203 -2.70 -5.76 -0.64
N SER A 204 -3.68 -4.90 -0.39
CA SER A 204 -4.96 -4.97 -1.11
C SER A 204 -4.86 -4.52 -2.56
N ASP A 205 -4.04 -3.48 -2.88
CA ASP A 205 -3.74 -3.09 -4.26
C ASP A 205 -2.95 -4.22 -4.96
N TYR A 206 -2.04 -4.85 -4.20
CA TYR A 206 -1.27 -6.00 -4.68
C TYR A 206 -2.16 -7.22 -4.96
N SER A 207 -3.17 -7.52 -4.10
CA SER A 207 -4.17 -8.57 -4.39
C SER A 207 -4.90 -8.31 -5.70
N GLY A 208 -5.30 -7.05 -5.96
CA GLY A 208 -5.89 -6.67 -7.24
C GLY A 208 -4.99 -7.00 -8.43
N ALA A 209 -3.68 -6.74 -8.30
CA ALA A 209 -2.71 -7.06 -9.35
C ALA A 209 -2.47 -8.58 -9.50
N ILE A 210 -2.48 -9.34 -8.40
CA ILE A 210 -2.35 -10.80 -8.42
C ILE A 210 -3.54 -11.41 -9.18
N PHE A 211 -4.77 -11.02 -8.85
CA PHE A 211 -5.95 -11.49 -9.54
C PHE A 211 -5.98 -11.05 -11.01
N ALA A 212 -5.62 -9.81 -11.30
CA ALA A 212 -5.53 -9.31 -12.67
C ALA A 212 -4.52 -10.11 -13.49
N PHE A 213 -3.34 -10.41 -12.93
CA PHE A 213 -2.32 -11.23 -13.55
C PHE A 213 -2.83 -12.67 -13.81
N GLY A 214 -3.38 -13.33 -12.78
CA GLY A 214 -3.87 -14.71 -12.88
C GLY A 214 -5.01 -14.88 -13.88
N LEU A 215 -5.93 -13.91 -13.96
CA LEU A 215 -7.05 -13.88 -14.90
C LEU A 215 -6.66 -13.39 -16.29
N LYS A 216 -5.43 -12.92 -16.51
CA LYS A 216 -5.01 -12.23 -17.73
C LYS A 216 -6.00 -11.09 -18.06
N ALA A 217 -6.35 -10.30 -17.06
CA ALA A 217 -7.34 -9.23 -17.17
C ALA A 217 -6.90 -8.17 -18.19
N GLU A 218 -7.85 -7.47 -18.76
CA GLU A 218 -7.62 -6.33 -19.64
C GLU A 218 -7.06 -5.13 -18.83
N SER A 219 -7.62 -4.95 -17.63
CA SER A 219 -7.21 -3.84 -16.76
C SER A 219 -7.46 -4.15 -15.28
N LEU A 220 -6.69 -3.45 -14.44
CA LEU A 220 -6.98 -3.25 -13.01
C LEU A 220 -7.39 -1.79 -12.83
N THR A 221 -8.56 -1.53 -12.25
CA THR A 221 -8.98 -0.19 -11.81
C THR A 221 -8.92 -0.09 -10.31
N ILE A 222 -8.11 0.84 -9.79
CA ILE A 222 -8.04 1.16 -8.36
C ILE A 222 -8.84 2.43 -8.12
N TRP A 223 -9.92 2.31 -7.36
CA TRP A 223 -10.79 3.40 -6.96
C TRP A 223 -10.25 4.05 -5.69
N LYS A 224 -9.88 5.33 -5.77
CA LYS A 224 -9.30 6.12 -4.67
C LYS A 224 -10.08 7.42 -4.44
N ASP A 225 -9.83 8.04 -3.30
CA ASP A 225 -10.37 9.34 -2.89
C ASP A 225 -9.64 10.54 -3.53
N VAL A 226 -8.87 10.29 -4.58
CA VAL A 226 -8.12 11.29 -5.35
C VAL A 226 -8.53 11.24 -6.82
N PRO A 227 -8.40 12.35 -7.59
CA PRO A 227 -8.85 12.41 -8.99
C PRO A 227 -8.03 11.53 -9.95
N GLY A 228 -6.92 10.99 -9.48
CA GLY A 228 -5.94 10.21 -10.23
C GLY A 228 -4.55 10.39 -9.62
N VAL A 229 -3.50 10.13 -10.38
CA VAL A 229 -2.12 10.42 -9.99
C VAL A 229 -1.85 11.90 -10.18
N LEU A 230 -1.49 12.58 -9.10
CA LEU A 230 -1.14 14.00 -9.11
C LEU A 230 0.38 14.19 -9.19
N ASN A 231 0.78 15.32 -9.75
CA ASN A 231 2.18 15.70 -9.87
C ASN A 231 2.82 16.17 -8.54
N ALA A 232 2.03 16.39 -7.51
CA ALA A 232 2.47 16.70 -6.15
C ALA A 232 1.40 16.30 -5.13
N ASP A 233 1.78 16.28 -3.83
CA ASP A 233 0.83 16.07 -2.75
C ASP A 233 -0.09 17.30 -2.59
N PRO A 234 -1.42 17.19 -2.77
CA PRO A 234 -2.34 18.32 -2.66
C PRO A 234 -2.43 18.91 -1.24
N LYS A 235 -1.93 18.20 -0.23
CA LYS A 235 -1.81 18.72 1.14
C LYS A 235 -0.66 19.72 1.30
N LEU A 236 0.32 19.69 0.39
CA LEU A 236 1.50 20.53 0.39
C LEU A 236 1.47 21.61 -0.71
N PHE A 237 0.77 21.32 -1.81
CA PHE A 237 0.71 22.18 -3.00
C PHE A 237 -0.74 22.36 -3.45
N SER A 238 -1.18 23.60 -3.59
CA SER A 238 -2.57 23.94 -3.95
C SER A 238 -2.90 23.79 -5.44
N ASP A 239 -1.88 23.89 -6.29
CA ASP A 239 -1.98 23.92 -7.76
C ASP A 239 -1.52 22.61 -8.42
N THR A 240 -1.87 21.48 -7.80
CA THR A 240 -1.53 20.16 -8.32
C THR A 240 -2.24 19.87 -9.64
N GLN A 241 -1.56 19.17 -10.53
CA GLN A 241 -2.08 18.75 -11.83
C GLN A 241 -2.15 17.22 -11.88
N LYS A 242 -3.25 16.72 -12.46
CA LYS A 242 -3.45 15.29 -12.67
C LYS A 242 -2.74 14.84 -13.95
N TYR A 243 -2.06 13.69 -13.89
CA TYR A 243 -1.59 13.00 -15.08
C TYR A 243 -2.76 12.27 -15.74
N GLU A 244 -2.99 12.51 -17.02
CA GLU A 244 -3.93 11.70 -17.79
C GLU A 244 -3.37 10.31 -18.09
N GLN A 245 -2.06 10.23 -18.35
CA GLN A 245 -1.35 8.99 -18.64
C GLN A 245 0.04 9.00 -18.02
N LEU A 246 0.50 7.83 -17.59
CA LEU A 246 1.86 7.57 -17.10
C LEU A 246 2.37 6.24 -17.64
N THR A 247 3.69 6.14 -17.86
CA THR A 247 4.31 4.83 -18.07
C THR A 247 4.49 4.11 -16.74
N TYR A 248 4.60 2.78 -16.76
CA TYR A 248 4.95 2.01 -15.55
C TYR A 248 6.29 2.45 -14.96
N ALA A 249 7.28 2.74 -15.81
CA ALA A 249 8.59 3.20 -15.37
C ALA A 249 8.48 4.53 -14.60
N GLU A 250 7.69 5.49 -15.08
CA GLU A 250 7.51 6.77 -14.39
C GLU A 250 6.75 6.60 -13.07
N ALA A 251 5.71 5.79 -13.04
CA ALA A 251 4.97 5.50 -11.81
C ALA A 251 5.87 4.81 -10.75
N LEU A 252 6.75 3.88 -11.17
CA LEU A 252 7.74 3.24 -10.29
C LEU A 252 8.75 4.24 -9.74
N GLU A 253 9.30 5.10 -10.59
CA GLU A 253 10.25 6.14 -10.17
C GLU A 253 9.62 7.10 -9.15
N MET A 254 8.41 7.60 -9.42
CA MET A 254 7.68 8.46 -8.48
C MET A 254 7.49 7.77 -7.13
N THR A 255 7.12 6.49 -7.13
CA THR A 255 6.91 5.71 -5.91
C THR A 255 8.23 5.44 -5.17
N TYR A 256 9.31 5.15 -5.89
CA TYR A 256 10.64 4.96 -5.29
C TYR A 256 11.06 6.19 -4.47
N TYR A 257 10.81 7.38 -5.00
CA TYR A 257 11.10 8.64 -4.32
C TYR A 257 10.11 8.99 -3.21
N GLY A 258 8.98 8.29 -3.09
CA GLY A 258 8.06 8.43 -1.97
C GLY A 258 6.65 8.91 -2.30
N ALA A 259 6.28 9.00 -3.59
CA ALA A 259 4.89 9.21 -3.96
C ALA A 259 4.01 8.04 -3.50
N THR A 260 2.89 8.34 -2.84
CA THR A 260 2.04 7.33 -2.18
C THR A 260 0.89 6.83 -3.05
N VAL A 261 1.03 6.87 -4.37
CA VAL A 261 -0.10 6.58 -5.26
C VAL A 261 -0.31 5.09 -5.46
N ILE A 262 0.74 4.35 -5.84
CA ILE A 262 0.69 2.90 -6.10
C ILE A 262 2.01 2.27 -5.66
N HIS A 263 1.97 1.15 -4.97
CA HIS A 263 3.18 0.46 -4.52
C HIS A 263 3.87 -0.30 -5.66
N PRO A 264 5.21 -0.41 -5.70
CA PRO A 264 5.94 -1.17 -6.73
C PRO A 264 5.51 -2.64 -6.84
N LYS A 265 5.13 -3.28 -5.72
CA LYS A 265 4.61 -4.66 -5.70
C LYS A 265 3.39 -4.82 -6.62
N THR A 266 2.51 -3.80 -6.67
CA THR A 266 1.32 -3.78 -7.53
C THR A 266 1.66 -3.59 -9.00
N ILE A 267 2.63 -2.72 -9.31
CA ILE A 267 2.99 -2.37 -10.70
C ILE A 267 3.67 -3.55 -11.41
N LYS A 268 4.60 -4.24 -10.73
CA LYS A 268 5.45 -5.27 -11.35
C LYS A 268 4.68 -6.39 -12.08
N PRO A 269 3.69 -7.07 -11.47
CA PRO A 269 2.93 -8.11 -12.16
C PRO A 269 2.10 -7.57 -13.32
N LEU A 270 1.55 -6.37 -13.21
CA LEU A 270 0.78 -5.73 -14.27
C LEU A 270 1.66 -5.39 -15.48
N GLN A 271 2.83 -4.80 -15.25
CA GLN A 271 3.80 -4.50 -16.29
C GLN A 271 4.26 -5.76 -17.03
N ASN A 272 4.59 -6.83 -16.29
CA ASN A 272 5.04 -8.10 -16.87
C ASN A 272 3.99 -8.75 -17.76
N ALA A 273 2.70 -8.53 -17.47
CA ALA A 273 1.58 -9.07 -18.23
C ALA A 273 0.99 -8.09 -19.26
N GLY A 274 1.48 -6.85 -19.32
CA GLY A 274 0.96 -5.81 -20.20
C GLY A 274 -0.46 -5.35 -19.83
N ILE A 275 -0.86 -5.50 -18.55
CA ILE A 275 -2.21 -5.18 -18.06
C ILE A 275 -2.26 -3.71 -17.67
N SER A 276 -3.18 -2.95 -18.25
CA SER A 276 -3.36 -1.54 -17.92
C SER A 276 -3.84 -1.33 -16.48
N LEU A 277 -3.28 -0.31 -15.80
CA LEU A 277 -3.70 0.11 -14.47
C LEU A 277 -4.39 1.49 -14.58
N LEU A 278 -5.62 1.57 -14.08
CA LEU A 278 -6.35 2.83 -13.97
C LEU A 278 -6.46 3.23 -12.49
N VAL A 279 -6.16 4.48 -12.20
CA VAL A 279 -6.44 5.12 -10.90
C VAL A 279 -7.60 6.06 -11.10
N LYS A 280 -8.78 5.72 -10.57
CA LYS A 280 -10.02 6.48 -10.78
C LYS A 280 -10.56 7.09 -9.47
N PRO A 281 -11.17 8.28 -9.57
CA PRO A 281 -11.79 8.92 -8.41
C PRO A 281 -13.07 8.18 -8.00
N PHE A 282 -13.11 7.77 -6.73
CA PHE A 282 -14.24 7.06 -6.16
C PHE A 282 -15.51 7.93 -6.03
N TYR A 283 -15.33 9.24 -5.78
CA TYR A 283 -16.45 10.18 -5.60
C TYR A 283 -16.86 10.91 -6.87
N ALA A 284 -16.13 10.71 -7.98
CA ALA A 284 -16.43 11.27 -9.31
C ALA A 284 -16.16 10.20 -10.38
N PRO A 285 -16.91 9.08 -10.36
CA PRO A 285 -16.62 7.90 -11.19
C PRO A 285 -16.75 8.13 -12.69
N GLU A 286 -17.39 9.23 -13.11
CA GLU A 286 -17.48 9.68 -14.51
C GLU A 286 -16.15 10.23 -15.05
N GLU A 287 -15.24 10.70 -14.19
CA GLU A 287 -13.94 11.18 -14.62
C GLU A 287 -13.02 10.03 -15.08
N THR A 288 -12.13 10.34 -16.00
CA THR A 288 -11.22 9.36 -16.63
C THR A 288 -10.19 8.80 -15.66
N GLY A 289 -9.77 9.60 -14.63
CA GLY A 289 -8.66 9.24 -13.77
C GLY A 289 -7.31 9.30 -14.47
N THR A 290 -6.35 8.45 -14.06
CA THR A 290 -5.02 8.29 -14.67
C THR A 290 -4.85 6.89 -15.22
N LEU A 291 -4.44 6.75 -16.47
CA LEU A 291 -4.06 5.49 -17.09
C LEU A 291 -2.55 5.26 -16.94
N ILE A 292 -2.17 4.12 -16.38
CA ILE A 292 -0.77 3.68 -16.28
C ILE A 292 -0.59 2.46 -17.18
N SER A 293 0.26 2.58 -18.22
CA SER A 293 0.46 1.51 -19.20
C SER A 293 1.82 1.62 -19.89
N GLU A 294 2.23 0.55 -20.59
CA GLU A 294 3.45 0.55 -21.42
C GLU A 294 3.41 1.61 -22.54
N LYS A 295 2.21 1.86 -23.08
CA LYS A 295 1.98 2.68 -24.27
C LYS A 295 1.70 4.15 -23.99
N ALA A 296 1.83 4.59 -22.72
CA ALA A 296 1.60 5.99 -22.37
C ALA A 296 2.59 6.93 -23.08
N ASP A 297 2.11 8.12 -23.46
CA ASP A 297 2.94 9.13 -24.10
C ASP A 297 4.00 9.66 -23.12
N LYS A 298 5.27 9.67 -23.60
CA LYS A 298 6.43 10.14 -22.82
C LYS A 298 6.76 11.63 -23.06
N GLN A 299 6.05 12.30 -23.97
CA GLN A 299 6.49 13.61 -24.47
C GLN A 299 5.99 14.80 -23.66
N ASN A 300 4.97 14.64 -22.81
CA ASN A 300 4.32 15.74 -22.08
C ASN A 300 4.30 15.51 -20.55
N LEU A 301 5.41 15.04 -19.97
CA LEU A 301 5.49 14.84 -18.54
C LEU A 301 5.75 16.18 -17.84
N ILE A 302 4.78 16.63 -17.06
CA ILE A 302 4.91 17.76 -16.16
C ILE A 302 5.82 17.41 -14.97
N PRO A 303 6.52 18.38 -14.36
CA PRO A 303 7.35 18.12 -13.17
C PRO A 303 6.55 17.46 -12.03
N ALA A 304 7.01 16.30 -11.57
CA ALA A 304 6.47 15.67 -10.37
C ALA A 304 7.30 16.06 -9.15
N ILE A 305 6.64 16.56 -8.11
CA ILE A 305 7.28 17.05 -6.87
C ILE A 305 6.94 16.10 -5.73
N ILE A 306 7.95 15.50 -5.13
CA ILE A 306 7.82 14.54 -4.03
C ILE A 306 8.61 15.09 -2.84
N VAL A 307 7.95 15.28 -1.71
CA VAL A 307 8.56 15.82 -0.49
C VAL A 307 8.57 14.77 0.61
N LYS A 308 9.76 14.43 1.10
CA LYS A 308 9.93 13.66 2.32
C LYS A 308 10.34 14.58 3.46
N LYS A 309 9.51 14.65 4.49
CA LYS A 309 9.78 15.39 5.72
C LYS A 309 10.60 14.57 6.71
N ASN A 310 11.07 15.21 7.76
CA ASN A 310 11.80 14.56 8.85
C ASN A 310 13.03 13.78 8.37
N GLN A 311 13.85 14.43 7.57
CA GLN A 311 15.07 13.86 7.01
C GLN A 311 16.29 14.25 7.85
N VAL A 312 17.29 13.38 7.82
CA VAL A 312 18.64 13.64 8.37
C VAL A 312 19.66 13.52 7.26
N LEU A 313 20.44 14.55 7.07
CA LEU A 313 21.63 14.53 6.23
C LEU A 313 22.85 14.24 7.09
N ILE A 314 23.54 13.15 6.81
CA ILE A 314 24.73 12.68 7.52
C ILE A 314 25.94 12.81 6.62
N SER A 315 27.02 13.39 7.12
CA SER A 315 28.32 13.38 6.46
C SER A 315 29.31 12.55 7.27
N ILE A 316 29.80 11.48 6.66
CA ILE A 316 30.69 10.49 7.25
C ILE A 316 32.05 10.65 6.62
N SER A 317 33.11 10.78 7.42
CA SER A 317 34.50 10.87 6.99
C SER A 317 35.40 9.94 7.81
N THR A 318 36.55 9.57 7.27
CA THR A 318 37.55 8.79 8.02
C THR A 318 38.14 9.59 9.17
N THR A 319 38.65 8.94 10.21
CA THR A 319 39.26 9.60 11.36
C THR A 319 40.67 10.16 11.08
N ASP A 320 41.35 9.58 10.12
CA ASP A 320 42.75 9.85 9.78
C ASP A 320 42.96 10.73 8.53
N PHE A 321 41.86 11.33 8.01
CA PHE A 321 41.85 12.08 6.75
C PHE A 321 42.23 11.28 5.48
N SER A 322 42.18 9.95 5.53
CA SER A 322 42.31 9.14 4.32
C SER A 322 41.11 9.34 3.40
N PHE A 323 41.31 9.07 2.11
CA PHE A 323 40.20 9.11 1.15
C PHE A 323 39.15 8.05 1.45
N ILE A 324 37.88 8.39 1.17
CA ILE A 324 36.80 7.38 1.15
C ILE A 324 37.08 6.43 -0.03
N THR A 325 37.37 5.17 0.28
CA THR A 325 37.59 4.11 -0.68
C THR A 325 36.43 3.17 -0.81
N GLU A 326 36.45 2.29 -1.79
CA GLU A 326 35.46 1.24 -2.02
C GLU A 326 35.30 0.33 -0.79
N ASN A 327 36.37 0.06 -0.05
CA ASN A 327 36.30 -0.72 1.19
C ASN A 327 35.52 0.00 2.27
N HIS A 328 35.73 1.29 2.46
CA HIS A 328 34.95 2.11 3.38
C HIS A 328 33.47 2.15 2.97
N LEU A 329 33.17 2.29 1.67
CA LEU A 329 31.80 2.27 1.17
C LEU A 329 31.13 0.91 1.39
N SER A 330 31.86 -0.19 1.19
CA SER A 330 31.34 -1.54 1.45
C SER A 330 30.94 -1.71 2.93
N GLU A 331 31.80 -1.26 3.86
CA GLU A 331 31.53 -1.29 5.31
C GLU A 331 30.31 -0.42 5.66
N LEU A 332 30.23 0.81 5.12
CA LEU A 332 29.12 1.72 5.35
C LEU A 332 27.81 1.13 4.82
N PHE A 333 27.77 0.62 3.58
CA PHE A 333 26.56 0.00 3.02
C PHE A 333 26.13 -1.25 3.80
N ALA A 334 27.08 -2.08 4.25
CA ALA A 334 26.79 -3.23 5.10
C ALA A 334 26.14 -2.78 6.43
N THR A 335 26.68 -1.71 7.05
CA THR A 335 26.13 -1.14 8.28
C THR A 335 24.71 -0.62 8.09
N PHE A 336 24.43 0.15 7.03
CA PHE A 336 23.08 0.63 6.71
C PHE A 336 22.11 -0.53 6.46
N ALA A 337 22.54 -1.56 5.72
CA ALA A 337 21.74 -2.74 5.43
C ALA A 337 21.39 -3.53 6.70
N ASN A 338 22.37 -3.81 7.57
CA ASN A 338 22.16 -4.53 8.83
C ASN A 338 21.24 -3.80 9.81
N LEU A 339 21.23 -2.46 9.76
CA LEU A 339 20.35 -1.63 10.56
C LEU A 339 18.99 -1.36 9.88
N HIS A 340 18.75 -1.93 8.69
CA HIS A 340 17.56 -1.69 7.87
C HIS A 340 17.28 -0.19 7.63
N ILE A 341 18.36 0.59 7.38
CA ILE A 341 18.28 2.02 7.07
C ILE A 341 18.35 2.19 5.55
N LYS A 342 17.27 2.71 4.97
CA LYS A 342 17.21 3.03 3.54
C LYS A 342 17.88 4.39 3.29
N LEU A 343 18.74 4.47 2.25
CA LEU A 343 19.33 5.70 1.77
C LEU A 343 18.38 6.34 0.74
N ASN A 344 17.98 7.59 0.98
CA ASN A 344 17.08 8.32 0.08
C ASN A 344 17.85 9.05 -1.04
N THR A 345 19.00 9.65 -0.70
CA THR A 345 19.98 10.18 -1.65
C THR A 345 21.35 10.12 -1.02
N MET A 346 22.41 10.10 -1.86
CA MET A 346 23.79 10.02 -1.38
C MET A 346 24.73 10.74 -2.33
N GLN A 347 25.83 11.24 -1.77
CA GLN A 347 26.91 11.88 -2.51
C GLN A 347 28.27 11.46 -1.95
N ILE A 348 29.20 11.18 -2.82
CA ILE A 348 30.57 10.81 -2.46
C ILE A 348 31.51 11.95 -2.87
N SER A 349 32.38 12.34 -1.96
CA SER A 349 33.53 13.20 -2.23
C SER A 349 34.82 12.49 -1.83
N ALA A 350 35.97 13.09 -2.10
CA ALA A 350 37.25 12.51 -1.74
C ALA A 350 37.38 12.15 -0.25
N LEU A 351 36.83 12.98 0.63
CA LEU A 351 36.98 12.86 2.10
C LEU A 351 35.69 12.56 2.84
N SER A 352 34.56 12.49 2.17
CA SER A 352 33.29 12.26 2.84
C SER A 352 32.28 11.49 1.99
N PHE A 353 31.48 10.70 2.67
CA PHE A 353 30.26 10.07 2.17
C PHE A 353 29.08 10.73 2.85
N SER A 354 28.25 11.46 2.09
CA SER A 354 27.07 12.15 2.58
C SER A 354 25.84 11.38 2.18
N VAL A 355 24.92 11.13 3.13
CA VAL A 355 23.67 10.38 2.90
C VAL A 355 22.49 11.10 3.56
N CYS A 356 21.34 11.08 2.88
CA CYS A 356 20.07 11.52 3.43
C CYS A 356 19.20 10.30 3.73
N ILE A 357 18.67 10.23 4.94
CA ILE A 357 17.85 9.12 5.43
C ILE A 357 16.60 9.64 6.14
N ASP A 358 15.57 8.78 6.26
CA ASP A 358 14.43 9.04 7.13
C ASP A 358 14.89 8.99 8.60
N TYR A 359 14.49 9.96 9.42
CA TYR A 359 14.87 10.01 10.83
C TYR A 359 14.09 8.99 11.67
N ASP A 360 14.82 8.05 12.26
CA ASP A 360 14.35 7.14 13.32
C ASP A 360 15.36 7.20 14.47
N ALA A 361 14.95 7.72 15.62
CA ALA A 361 15.84 7.96 16.75
C ALA A 361 16.58 6.70 17.23
N LYS A 362 15.90 5.53 17.25
CA LYS A 362 16.50 4.27 17.71
C LYS A 362 17.54 3.74 16.72
N ARG A 363 17.20 3.76 15.41
CA ARG A 363 18.11 3.33 14.35
C ARG A 363 19.27 4.29 14.21
N PHE A 364 19.02 5.59 14.36
CA PHE A 364 20.04 6.63 14.29
C PHE A 364 21.09 6.48 15.41
N GLN A 365 20.68 6.23 16.65
CA GLN A 365 21.59 5.92 17.76
C GLN A 365 22.43 4.66 17.50
N LYS A 366 21.82 3.60 16.97
CA LYS A 366 22.54 2.37 16.59
C LYS A 366 23.56 2.64 15.48
N LEU A 367 23.22 3.46 14.51
CA LEU A 367 24.12 3.86 13.42
C LEU A 367 25.32 4.66 13.97
N GLN A 368 25.09 5.63 14.84
CA GLN A 368 26.17 6.39 15.49
C GLN A 368 27.12 5.47 16.25
N ALA A 369 26.59 4.53 17.04
CA ALA A 369 27.40 3.58 17.80
C ALA A 369 28.20 2.64 16.88
N ALA A 370 27.61 2.14 15.78
CA ALA A 370 28.27 1.25 14.84
C ALA A 370 29.44 1.94 14.10
N LEU A 371 29.33 3.23 13.79
CA LEU A 371 30.32 3.98 13.04
C LEU A 371 31.38 4.68 13.91
N ALA A 372 31.21 4.71 15.25
CA ALA A 372 32.06 5.48 16.16
C ALA A 372 33.54 5.12 16.12
N ASN A 373 33.90 3.87 15.83
CA ASN A 373 35.29 3.38 15.89
C ASN A 373 36.11 3.60 14.63
N GLY A 374 35.50 3.94 13.49
CA GLY A 374 36.22 4.10 12.19
C GLY A 374 35.97 5.43 11.51
N PHE A 375 34.92 6.12 11.86
CA PHE A 375 34.44 7.28 11.13
C PHE A 375 34.12 8.47 12.03
N LYS A 376 34.30 9.66 11.50
CA LYS A 376 33.75 10.91 12.02
C LYS A 376 32.37 11.13 11.44
N PHE A 377 31.44 11.62 12.28
CA PHE A 377 30.03 11.70 11.98
C PHE A 377 29.53 13.15 12.26
N LYS A 378 29.04 13.82 11.21
CA LYS A 378 28.38 15.13 11.32
C LYS A 378 26.99 14.99 10.72
N TYR A 379 25.99 15.67 11.26
CA TYR A 379 24.63 15.55 10.75
C TYR A 379 23.83 16.86 10.94
N ASN A 380 22.78 16.98 10.13
CA ASN A 380 21.75 18.00 10.25
C ASN A 380 20.40 17.30 10.29
N GLU A 381 19.58 17.62 11.25
CA GLU A 381 18.23 17.07 11.45
C GLU A 381 17.14 18.06 11.00
N ALA A 382 15.88 17.59 11.04
CA ALA A 382 14.70 18.37 10.68
C ALA A 382 14.78 18.96 9.26
N LEU A 383 15.31 18.18 8.32
CA LEU A 383 15.41 18.54 6.92
C LEU A 383 14.23 17.98 6.12
N GLU A 384 14.05 18.52 4.92
CA GLU A 384 13.18 17.99 3.88
C GLU A 384 14.04 17.53 2.69
N LEU A 385 13.67 16.39 2.10
CA LEU A 385 14.17 15.96 0.80
C LEU A 385 13.08 16.22 -0.24
N ILE A 386 13.36 17.12 -1.16
CA ILE A 386 12.51 17.44 -2.30
C ILE A 386 13.08 16.72 -3.52
N THR A 387 12.31 15.82 -4.12
CA THR A 387 12.66 15.19 -5.39
C THR A 387 11.75 15.74 -6.48
N ILE A 388 12.33 16.23 -7.57
CA ILE A 388 11.62 16.79 -8.72
C ILE A 388 11.96 15.91 -9.92
N ARG A 389 10.97 15.15 -10.40
CA ARG A 389 11.09 14.40 -11.64
C ARG A 389 10.72 15.31 -12.82
N HIS A 390 11.39 15.17 -13.95
CA HIS A 390 11.23 16.06 -15.13
C HIS A 390 11.35 17.54 -14.74
N PHE A 391 12.34 17.85 -13.92
CA PHE A 391 12.57 19.18 -13.39
C PHE A 391 12.85 20.20 -14.49
N THR A 392 12.50 21.44 -14.22
CA THR A 392 13.01 22.61 -14.94
C THR A 392 13.84 23.46 -13.99
N PRO A 393 14.80 24.28 -14.49
CA PRO A 393 15.57 25.16 -13.63
C PRO A 393 14.69 26.10 -12.78
N GLU A 394 13.62 26.62 -13.37
CA GLU A 394 12.68 27.52 -12.70
C GLU A 394 11.98 26.83 -11.51
N LYS A 395 11.67 25.52 -11.66
CA LYS A 395 11.02 24.76 -10.59
C LYS A 395 12.00 24.44 -9.45
N ILE A 396 13.28 24.25 -9.74
CA ILE A 396 14.33 24.14 -8.71
C ILE A 396 14.43 25.45 -7.95
N ASP A 397 14.54 26.60 -8.66
CA ASP A 397 14.65 27.92 -8.07
C ASP A 397 13.42 28.23 -7.18
N GLU A 398 12.21 27.92 -7.67
CA GLU A 398 10.96 28.11 -6.91
C GLU A 398 10.96 27.33 -5.58
N LEU A 399 11.32 26.02 -5.64
CA LEU A 399 11.26 25.15 -4.47
C LEU A 399 12.43 25.32 -3.49
N SER A 400 13.53 25.93 -3.92
CA SER A 400 14.68 26.30 -3.09
C SER A 400 14.61 27.73 -2.55
N ALA A 401 13.73 28.59 -3.09
CA ALA A 401 13.62 29.99 -2.71
C ALA A 401 13.38 30.18 -1.21
N GLY A 402 14.25 30.96 -0.56
CA GLY A 402 14.18 31.23 0.88
C GLY A 402 14.57 30.07 1.80
N ARG A 403 15.03 28.96 1.25
CA ARG A 403 15.47 27.75 1.98
C ARG A 403 17.00 27.63 1.96
N LYS A 404 17.55 27.04 3.01
CA LYS A 404 18.96 26.67 3.02
C LYS A 404 19.13 25.30 2.37
N VAL A 405 19.82 25.25 1.23
CA VAL A 405 20.14 24.01 0.52
C VAL A 405 21.43 23.43 1.09
N TYR A 406 21.37 22.20 1.59
CA TYR A 406 22.52 21.45 2.14
C TYR A 406 23.12 20.49 1.15
N MET A 407 22.30 19.91 0.25
CA MET A 407 22.75 19.03 -0.82
C MET A 407 21.83 19.23 -2.03
N GLU A 408 22.43 19.29 -3.19
CA GLU A 408 21.75 19.26 -4.48
C GLU A 408 22.37 18.17 -5.33
N GLN A 409 21.52 17.33 -5.95
CA GLN A 409 21.94 16.28 -6.86
C GLN A 409 21.08 16.32 -8.11
N LEU A 410 21.69 16.47 -9.25
CA LEU A 410 21.03 16.49 -10.55
C LEU A 410 21.38 15.26 -11.37
N SER A 411 20.39 14.67 -11.99
CA SER A 411 20.53 13.65 -13.02
C SER A 411 19.84 14.14 -14.31
N ARG A 412 19.74 13.28 -15.34
CA ARG A 412 19.09 13.70 -16.59
C ARG A 412 17.65 14.20 -16.39
N ASN A 413 16.87 13.53 -15.54
CA ASN A 413 15.43 13.77 -15.39
C ASN A 413 15.00 14.02 -13.95
N THR A 414 15.94 14.04 -12.99
CA THR A 414 15.60 14.14 -11.57
C THR A 414 16.53 15.11 -10.88
N ALA A 415 15.95 16.05 -10.15
CA ALA A 415 16.65 16.89 -9.18
C ALA A 415 16.27 16.44 -7.77
N GLN A 416 17.25 16.37 -6.88
CA GLN A 416 17.05 16.11 -5.45
C GLN A 416 17.69 17.23 -4.64
N LEU A 417 16.90 17.84 -3.75
CA LEU A 417 17.33 18.94 -2.89
C LEU A 417 17.12 18.54 -1.44
N VAL A 418 18.16 18.59 -0.62
CA VAL A 418 18.05 18.46 0.83
C VAL A 418 18.06 19.87 1.41
N VAL A 419 16.94 20.28 1.99
CA VAL A 419 16.69 21.68 2.39
C VAL A 419 16.17 21.78 3.82
N GLN A 420 16.29 23.02 4.36
CA GLN A 420 15.73 23.40 5.67
C GLN A 420 14.90 24.68 5.53
#